data_78bf7a4bd9d68956a0c0043aa1df763c
#
_entry.id   78bf7a4bd9d68956a0c0043aa1df763c
#
_cell.length_a   1.000
_cell.length_b   1.000
_cell.length_c   1.000
_cell.angle_alpha   90.00
_cell.angle_beta   90.00
_cell.angle_gamma   90.00
#
_symmetry.space_group_name_H-M   'P 1'
#
loop_
_entity.id
_entity.type
_entity.pdbx_description
1 polymer ?
#
loop_
_entity_poly.entity_id
_entity_poly.type
_entity_poly.pdbx_seq_one_letter_code
_entity_poly.pdbx_strand_id
1 'polypeptide(L)'
;LLLYEALPFRRGFFLTRISMSAEPISGTAVAAGGLMGASVFGIATGIDYGVVFGAFAGAVFYVATAVNISRLKLIGYFFTSFIVGVIGAPLVGSFLAKWTSYNDRPLDALGAVIVAALTIKILTFVNSQDLGSIFGMLSRLRGGGSNGKQ
;
A
#
# COMPACT_ATOMS: atom_id res chain seq x y z
N LEU A 1 4.17 -12.13 69.19
CA LEU A 1 4.99 -11.01 68.72
C LEU A 1 4.92 -10.97 67.21
N LEU A 2 4.04 -10.13 66.71
CA LEU A 2 3.63 -10.03 65.32
C LEU A 2 4.36 -8.85 64.69
N LEU A 3 5.17 -9.10 63.70
CA LEU A 3 5.67 -8.09 62.77
C LEU A 3 5.00 -8.32 61.42
N TYR A 4 3.95 -7.56 61.23
CA TYR A 4 3.29 -7.38 59.93
C TYR A 4 4.06 -6.30 59.18
N GLU A 5 4.94 -6.70 58.31
CA GLU A 5 5.63 -5.76 57.42
C GLU A 5 4.77 -5.49 56.20
N ALA A 6 4.22 -4.30 56.17
CA ALA A 6 3.46 -3.76 55.06
C ALA A 6 4.37 -3.58 53.81
N LEU A 7 4.11 -4.37 52.81
CA LEU A 7 4.69 -4.16 51.48
C LEU A 7 4.18 -2.84 50.88
N PRO A 8 5.05 -1.90 50.52
CA PRO A 8 4.62 -0.73 49.79
C PRO A 8 4.23 -1.16 48.37
N PHE A 9 2.94 -1.10 48.09
CA PHE A 9 2.39 -1.19 46.77
C PHE A 9 2.92 -0.01 45.91
N ARG A 10 4.07 -0.24 45.29
CA ARG A 10 4.70 0.68 44.37
C ARG A 10 3.84 0.73 43.14
N ARG A 11 2.90 1.65 43.11
CA ARG A 11 2.23 2.07 41.88
C ARG A 11 3.29 2.64 40.95
N GLY A 12 3.93 1.77 40.22
CA GLY A 12 4.70 2.12 39.03
C GLY A 12 3.73 2.63 37.99
N PHE A 13 3.43 3.92 38.07
CA PHE A 13 2.79 4.64 37.00
C PHE A 13 3.79 4.58 35.82
N PHE A 14 3.49 3.70 34.89
CA PHE A 14 4.20 3.63 33.62
C PHE A 14 3.89 4.92 32.83
N LEU A 15 4.54 6.00 33.23
CA LEU A 15 4.77 7.08 32.31
C LEU A 15 5.75 6.55 31.27
N THR A 16 5.22 5.90 30.26
CA THR A 16 5.95 5.65 29.03
C THR A 16 6.34 7.04 28.51
N ARG A 17 7.54 7.47 28.89
CA ARG A 17 8.22 8.56 28.23
C ARG A 17 8.24 8.18 26.76
N ILE A 18 7.35 8.79 25.97
CA ILE A 18 7.50 8.83 24.53
C ILE A 18 8.74 9.68 24.30
N SER A 19 9.90 9.03 24.38
CA SER A 19 11.14 9.58 23.90
C SER A 19 10.95 9.75 22.41
N MET A 20 10.74 10.97 21.96
CA MET A 20 10.85 11.35 20.56
C MET A 20 12.32 11.33 20.17
N SER A 21 12.96 10.18 20.31
CA SER A 21 14.16 9.90 19.57
C SER A 21 13.76 9.88 18.11
N ALA A 22 14.48 10.58 17.27
CA ALA A 22 14.33 10.54 15.82
C ALA A 22 14.79 9.16 15.29
N GLU A 23 14.12 8.12 15.77
CA GLU A 23 14.27 6.79 15.21
C GLU A 23 13.68 6.78 13.79
N PRO A 24 14.27 6.00 12.87
CA PRO A 24 13.74 5.89 11.51
C PRO A 24 12.27 5.53 11.64
N ILE A 25 11.42 6.33 10.96
CA ILE A 25 9.95 6.21 10.99
C ILE A 25 9.60 4.73 10.88
N SER A 26 9.21 4.13 11.99
CA SER A 26 8.88 2.71 12.01
C SER A 26 7.66 2.48 11.12
N GLY A 27 7.58 1.34 10.45
CA GLY A 27 6.45 1.01 9.59
C GLY A 27 5.10 1.18 10.29
N THR A 28 5.06 1.02 11.62
CA THR A 28 3.88 1.26 12.47
C THR A 28 3.45 2.72 12.52
N ALA A 29 4.38 3.69 12.56
CA ALA A 29 4.04 5.12 12.56
C ALA A 29 3.50 5.56 11.21
N VAL A 30 4.06 5.03 10.10
CA VAL A 30 3.55 5.25 8.74
C VAL A 30 2.16 4.63 8.58
N ALA A 31 1.96 3.41 9.09
CA ALA A 31 0.66 2.76 9.04
C ALA A 31 -0.40 3.53 9.85
N ALA A 32 -0.09 3.96 11.07
CA ALA A 32 -1.03 4.70 11.91
C ALA A 32 -1.38 6.08 11.32
N GLY A 33 -0.39 6.85 10.87
CA GLY A 33 -0.61 8.15 10.23
C GLY A 33 -1.38 8.03 8.91
N GLY A 34 -1.10 6.98 8.14
CA GLY A 34 -1.80 6.70 6.91
C GLY A 34 -3.25 6.26 7.12
N LEU A 35 -3.54 5.45 8.15
CA LEU A 35 -4.91 5.08 8.51
C LEU A 35 -5.76 6.30 8.87
N MET A 36 -5.21 7.23 9.66
CA MET A 36 -5.90 8.49 9.97
C MET A 36 -6.15 9.32 8.70
N GLY A 37 -5.14 9.46 7.85
CA GLY A 37 -5.26 10.16 6.57
C GLY A 37 -6.30 9.52 5.65
N ALA A 38 -6.31 8.20 5.52
CA ALA A 38 -7.27 7.45 4.73
C ALA A 38 -8.72 7.63 5.25
N SER A 39 -8.91 7.66 6.57
CA SER A 39 -10.23 7.91 7.18
C SER A 39 -10.75 9.30 6.84
N VAL A 40 -9.91 10.34 7.01
CA VAL A 40 -10.26 11.72 6.67
C VAL A 40 -10.57 11.86 5.18
N PHE A 41 -9.77 11.23 4.33
CA PHE A 41 -9.96 11.24 2.88
C PHE A 41 -11.30 10.60 2.49
N GLY A 42 -11.62 9.42 3.06
CA GLY A 42 -12.90 8.75 2.81
C GLY A 42 -14.11 9.61 3.20
N ILE A 43 -14.05 10.27 4.38
CA ILE A 43 -15.12 11.19 4.84
C ILE A 43 -15.24 12.38 3.88
N ALA A 44 -14.13 13.00 3.50
CA ALA A 44 -14.13 14.20 2.67
C ALA A 44 -14.61 13.96 1.24
N THR A 45 -14.37 12.77 0.70
CA THR A 45 -14.67 12.42 -0.71
C THR A 45 -15.97 11.65 -0.90
N GLY A 46 -16.60 11.16 0.19
CA GLY A 46 -17.78 10.30 0.11
C GLY A 46 -17.53 8.92 -0.53
N ILE A 47 -16.27 8.53 -0.68
CA ILE A 47 -15.88 7.22 -1.23
C ILE A 47 -16.10 6.15 -0.16
N ASP A 48 -16.48 4.94 -0.58
CA ASP A 48 -16.65 3.80 0.31
C ASP A 48 -15.37 3.55 1.13
N TYR A 49 -15.53 3.50 2.46
CA TYR A 49 -14.42 3.30 3.39
C TYR A 49 -13.67 2.00 3.12
N GLY A 50 -14.38 0.94 2.71
CA GLY A 50 -13.77 -0.34 2.37
C GLY A 50 -12.78 -0.20 1.22
N VAL A 51 -13.12 0.59 0.20
CA VAL A 51 -12.25 0.90 -0.94
C VAL A 51 -11.02 1.69 -0.50
N VAL A 52 -11.22 2.73 0.32
CA VAL A 52 -10.11 3.56 0.82
C VAL A 52 -9.16 2.75 1.68
N PHE A 53 -9.69 1.96 2.63
CA PHE A 53 -8.87 1.08 3.46
C PHE A 53 -8.19 -0.03 2.66
N GLY A 54 -8.87 -0.60 1.67
CA GLY A 54 -8.30 -1.60 0.77
C GLY A 54 -7.12 -1.05 -0.02
N ALA A 55 -7.28 0.10 -0.67
CA ALA A 55 -6.21 0.76 -1.41
C ALA A 55 -5.02 1.11 -0.49
N PHE A 56 -5.31 1.62 0.71
CA PHE A 56 -4.30 1.92 1.70
C PHE A 56 -3.54 0.66 2.15
N ALA A 57 -4.24 -0.42 2.49
CA ALA A 57 -3.64 -1.67 2.90
C ALA A 57 -2.72 -2.26 1.82
N GLY A 58 -3.17 -2.24 0.55
CA GLY A 58 -2.38 -2.68 -0.59
C GLY A 58 -1.09 -1.86 -0.79
N ALA A 59 -1.19 -0.53 -0.66
CA ALA A 59 -0.05 0.36 -0.77
C ALA A 59 0.95 0.18 0.40
N VAL A 60 0.46 0.08 1.64
CA VAL A 60 1.29 -0.14 2.84
C VAL A 60 2.01 -1.48 2.79
N PHE A 61 1.32 -2.53 2.39
CA PHE A 61 1.92 -3.87 2.28
C PHE A 61 3.18 -3.85 1.40
N TYR A 62 3.11 -3.16 0.27
CA TYR A 62 4.27 -3.06 -0.60
C TYR A 62 5.38 -2.18 0.00
N VAL A 63 5.03 -1.02 0.56
CA VAL A 63 6.00 -0.13 1.20
C VAL A 63 6.75 -0.85 2.33
N ALA A 64 6.04 -1.66 3.10
CA ALA A 64 6.63 -2.45 4.19
C ALA A 64 7.59 -3.55 3.69
N THR A 65 7.38 -4.06 2.49
CA THR A 65 8.21 -5.12 1.89
C THR A 65 9.30 -4.58 0.95
N ALA A 66 9.28 -3.30 0.62
CA ALA A 66 10.21 -2.70 -0.31
C ALA A 66 11.63 -2.59 0.28
N VAL A 67 12.60 -3.16 -0.41
CA VAL A 67 14.03 -3.13 -0.03
C VAL A 67 14.79 -2.29 -1.06
N ASN A 68 15.76 -1.49 -0.58
CA ASN A 68 16.66 -0.70 -1.43
C ASN A 68 16.01 0.40 -2.30
N ILE A 69 14.87 0.94 -1.87
CA ILE A 69 14.22 2.07 -2.54
C ILE A 69 14.42 3.34 -1.71
N SER A 70 14.75 4.46 -2.35
CA SER A 70 14.91 5.73 -1.64
C SER A 70 13.56 6.17 -1.05
N ARG A 71 13.59 6.77 0.15
CA ARG A 71 12.39 7.16 0.91
C ARG A 71 11.46 8.07 0.13
N LEU A 72 11.99 9.00 -0.65
CA LEU A 72 11.19 9.92 -1.45
C LEU A 72 10.44 9.20 -2.57
N LYS A 73 11.10 8.26 -3.26
CA LYS A 73 10.45 7.41 -4.27
C LYS A 73 9.37 6.53 -3.65
N LEU A 74 9.62 6.00 -2.47
CA LEU A 74 8.68 5.16 -1.73
C LEU A 74 7.38 5.91 -1.41
N ILE A 75 7.50 7.16 -0.96
CA ILE A 75 6.36 8.04 -0.70
C ILE A 75 5.59 8.32 -1.99
N GLY A 76 6.29 8.66 -3.08
CA GLY A 76 5.66 8.87 -4.38
C GLY A 76 4.91 7.63 -4.88
N TYR A 77 5.50 6.45 -4.76
CA TYR A 77 4.87 5.19 -5.15
C TYR A 77 3.65 4.87 -4.29
N PHE A 78 3.73 5.15 -2.98
CA PHE A 78 2.60 4.98 -2.07
C PHE A 78 1.40 5.81 -2.51
N PHE A 79 1.58 7.12 -2.70
CA PHE A 79 0.48 8.00 -3.09
C PHE A 79 -0.10 7.65 -4.46
N THR A 80 0.77 7.40 -5.44
CA THR A 80 0.32 7.00 -6.79
C THR A 80 -0.48 5.70 -6.73
N SER A 81 0.02 4.69 -6.01
CA SER A 81 -0.65 3.41 -5.84
C SER A 81 -1.98 3.54 -5.10
N PHE A 82 -2.03 4.35 -4.06
CA PHE A 82 -3.24 4.60 -3.30
C PHE A 82 -4.33 5.21 -4.20
N ILE A 83 -3.99 6.26 -4.95
CA ILE A 83 -4.94 6.94 -5.85
C ILE A 83 -5.42 5.98 -6.95
N VAL A 84 -4.51 5.27 -7.60
CA VAL A 84 -4.84 4.30 -8.65
C VAL A 84 -5.67 3.14 -8.07
N GLY A 85 -5.36 2.71 -6.85
CA GLY A 85 -6.11 1.69 -6.11
C GLY A 85 -7.57 2.09 -5.89
N VAL A 86 -7.81 3.32 -5.43
CA VAL A 86 -9.17 3.85 -5.23
C VAL A 86 -9.94 3.95 -6.55
N ILE A 87 -9.32 4.50 -7.60
CA ILE A 87 -9.98 4.68 -8.90
C ILE A 87 -10.22 3.34 -9.59
N GLY A 88 -9.28 2.40 -9.49
CA GLY A 88 -9.36 1.10 -10.14
C GLY A 88 -10.20 0.06 -9.39
N ALA A 89 -10.57 0.33 -8.15
CA ALA A 89 -11.32 -0.60 -7.30
C ALA A 89 -12.61 -1.12 -7.92
N PRO A 90 -13.51 -0.27 -8.49
CA PRO A 90 -14.76 -0.73 -9.07
C PRO A 90 -14.55 -1.62 -10.29
N LEU A 91 -13.51 -1.37 -11.08
CA LEU A 91 -13.19 -2.18 -12.26
C LEU A 91 -12.81 -3.60 -11.87
N VAL A 92 -11.87 -3.73 -10.93
CA VAL A 92 -11.40 -5.05 -10.48
C VAL A 92 -12.44 -5.71 -9.58
N GLY A 93 -13.14 -4.96 -8.74
CA GLY A 93 -14.23 -5.45 -7.90
C GLY A 93 -15.35 -6.10 -8.74
N SER A 94 -15.78 -5.43 -9.80
CA SER A 94 -16.81 -5.96 -10.72
C SER A 94 -16.32 -7.19 -11.48
N PHE A 95 -15.05 -7.24 -11.84
CA PHE A 95 -14.43 -8.40 -12.46
C PHE A 95 -14.39 -9.61 -11.53
N LEU A 96 -13.96 -9.38 -10.27
CA LEU A 96 -13.97 -10.41 -9.23
C LEU A 96 -15.38 -10.93 -8.94
N ALA A 97 -16.38 -10.05 -8.85
CA ALA A 97 -17.76 -10.42 -8.62
C ALA A 97 -18.29 -11.34 -9.73
N LYS A 98 -17.98 -11.02 -10.99
CA LYS A 98 -18.33 -11.90 -12.13
C LYS A 98 -17.64 -13.27 -12.08
N TRP A 99 -16.39 -13.30 -11.64
CA TRP A 99 -15.60 -14.54 -11.59
C TRP A 99 -16.02 -15.46 -10.45
N THR A 100 -16.37 -14.87 -9.30
CA THR A 100 -16.79 -15.64 -8.12
C THR A 100 -18.29 -15.88 -8.05
N SER A 101 -19.09 -15.27 -8.96
CA SER A 101 -20.56 -15.26 -8.91
C SER A 101 -21.11 -14.75 -7.56
N TYR A 102 -20.30 -13.95 -6.85
CA TYR A 102 -20.64 -13.40 -5.55
C TYR A 102 -21.29 -12.04 -5.72
N ASN A 103 -22.60 -11.97 -5.44
CA ASN A 103 -23.40 -10.76 -5.65
C ASN A 103 -23.92 -10.11 -4.36
N ASP A 104 -23.62 -10.71 -3.19
CA ASP A 104 -24.18 -10.23 -1.92
C ASP A 104 -23.57 -8.91 -1.44
N ARG A 105 -22.33 -8.63 -1.79
CA ARG A 105 -21.62 -7.39 -1.44
C ARG A 105 -20.63 -6.98 -2.54
N PRO A 106 -20.44 -5.68 -2.76
CA PRO A 106 -19.43 -5.22 -3.70
C PRO A 106 -18.02 -5.66 -3.25
N LEU A 107 -17.26 -6.25 -4.17
CA LEU A 107 -15.89 -6.68 -3.92
C LEU A 107 -14.86 -5.57 -4.20
N ASP A 108 -15.31 -4.31 -4.22
CA ASP A 108 -14.50 -3.16 -4.59
C ASP A 108 -13.33 -2.95 -3.60
N ALA A 109 -13.54 -3.24 -2.32
CA ALA A 109 -12.47 -3.18 -1.32
C ALA A 109 -11.32 -4.14 -1.62
N LEU A 110 -11.64 -5.39 -2.03
CA LEU A 110 -10.63 -6.36 -2.47
C LEU A 110 -9.99 -5.94 -3.79
N GLY A 111 -10.79 -5.40 -4.70
CA GLY A 111 -10.30 -4.80 -5.94
C GLY A 111 -9.28 -3.70 -5.67
N ALA A 112 -9.55 -2.82 -4.71
CA ALA A 112 -8.65 -1.75 -4.30
C ALA A 112 -7.30 -2.26 -3.79
N VAL A 113 -7.30 -3.31 -2.94
CA VAL A 113 -6.06 -3.95 -2.44
C VAL A 113 -5.21 -4.46 -3.60
N ILE A 114 -5.84 -5.19 -4.51
CA ILE A 114 -5.13 -5.82 -5.64
C ILE A 114 -4.56 -4.76 -6.57
N VAL A 115 -5.37 -3.75 -6.94
CA VAL A 115 -4.93 -2.67 -7.84
C VAL A 115 -3.78 -1.89 -7.21
N ALA A 116 -3.89 -1.51 -5.94
CA ALA A 116 -2.84 -0.78 -5.25
C ALA A 116 -1.53 -1.57 -5.20
N ALA A 117 -1.57 -2.84 -4.82
CA ALA A 117 -0.39 -3.70 -4.75
C ALA A 117 0.26 -3.92 -6.13
N LEU A 118 -0.54 -4.15 -7.17
CA LEU A 118 -0.04 -4.33 -8.54
C LEU A 118 0.57 -3.05 -9.10
N THR A 119 -0.05 -1.90 -8.84
CA THR A 119 0.45 -0.61 -9.32
C THR A 119 1.87 -0.35 -8.86
N ILE A 120 2.16 -0.56 -7.57
CA ILE A 120 3.52 -0.34 -7.07
C ILE A 120 4.50 -1.36 -7.65
N LYS A 121 4.08 -2.61 -7.80
CA LYS A 121 4.92 -3.65 -8.42
C LYS A 121 5.30 -3.26 -9.86
N ILE A 122 4.34 -2.76 -10.63
CA ILE A 122 4.56 -2.28 -12.00
C ILE A 122 5.49 -1.06 -11.98
N LEU A 123 5.24 -0.07 -11.13
CA LEU A 123 6.08 1.13 -11.01
C LEU A 123 7.52 0.78 -10.64
N THR A 124 7.70 -0.15 -9.71
CA THR A 124 9.04 -0.61 -9.30
C THR A 124 9.73 -1.36 -10.44
N PHE A 125 9.00 -2.21 -11.13
CA PHE A 125 9.53 -2.94 -12.28
C PHE A 125 9.97 -1.99 -13.40
N VAL A 126 9.12 -1.02 -13.76
CA VAL A 126 9.44 0.00 -14.78
C VAL A 126 10.65 0.85 -14.38
N ASN A 127 10.75 1.21 -13.08
CA ASN A 127 11.90 1.99 -12.60
C ASN A 127 13.21 1.17 -12.50
N SER A 128 13.13 -0.15 -12.36
CA SER A 128 14.29 -1.03 -12.29
C SER A 128 14.81 -1.44 -13.66
N GLN A 129 13.98 -1.37 -14.69
CA GLN A 129 14.35 -1.65 -16.06
C GLN A 129 14.77 -0.34 -16.74
N ASP A 130 15.91 -0.36 -17.43
CA ASP A 130 16.22 0.70 -18.37
C ASP A 130 15.11 0.76 -19.41
N LEU A 131 14.41 1.90 -19.46
CA LEU A 131 13.31 2.13 -20.41
C LEU A 131 13.75 1.82 -21.86
N GLY A 132 15.04 2.00 -22.16
CA GLY A 132 15.64 1.60 -23.43
C GLY A 132 15.48 0.12 -23.76
N SER A 133 15.58 -0.76 -22.79
CA SER A 133 15.43 -2.21 -22.98
C SER A 133 13.97 -2.57 -23.32
N ILE A 134 13.02 -1.92 -22.66
CA ILE A 134 11.57 -2.15 -22.92
C ILE A 134 11.18 -1.62 -24.30
N PHE A 135 11.65 -0.42 -24.66
CA PHE A 135 11.42 0.14 -25.99
C PHE A 135 12.11 -0.70 -27.09
N GLY A 136 13.32 -1.23 -26.81
CA GLY A 136 14.01 -2.14 -27.71
C GLY A 136 13.27 -3.46 -27.94
N MET A 137 12.64 -3.98 -26.91
CA MET A 137 11.81 -5.21 -27.01
C MET A 137 10.50 -4.93 -27.79
N LEU A 138 9.86 -3.80 -27.52
CA LEU A 138 8.64 -3.38 -28.20
C LEU A 138 8.89 -3.09 -29.69
N SER A 139 10.02 -2.46 -30.02
CA SER A 139 10.41 -2.19 -31.40
C SER A 139 10.71 -3.47 -32.17
N ARG A 140 11.26 -4.49 -31.53
CA ARG A 140 11.45 -5.83 -32.13
C ARG A 140 10.14 -6.53 -32.42
N LEU A 141 9.15 -6.42 -31.53
CA LEU A 141 7.82 -6.99 -31.77
C LEU A 141 7.06 -6.26 -32.89
N ARG A 142 7.28 -4.95 -33.03
CA ARG A 142 6.66 -4.14 -34.09
C ARG A 142 7.42 -4.20 -35.41
N GLY A 143 8.72 -4.55 -35.39
CA GLY A 143 9.60 -4.64 -36.57
C GLY A 143 9.74 -6.03 -37.18
N GLY A 144 9.05 -7.05 -36.67
CA GLY A 144 9.10 -8.45 -37.15
C GLY A 144 8.29 -8.73 -38.41
N GLY A 145 8.48 -7.95 -39.47
CA GLY A 145 7.77 -8.16 -40.72
C GLY A 145 8.45 -7.52 -41.91
N SER A 146 9.70 -7.84 -42.17
CA SER A 146 10.27 -7.68 -43.52
C SER A 146 11.69 -8.25 -43.56
N ASN A 147 11.82 -9.53 -43.80
CA ASN A 147 13.00 -10.05 -44.46
C ASN A 147 12.54 -10.74 -45.74
N GLY A 148 12.27 -9.89 -46.76
CA GLY A 148 12.20 -10.29 -48.14
C GLY A 148 13.60 -10.67 -48.61
N LYS A 149 13.71 -11.87 -49.11
CA LYS A 149 14.85 -12.44 -49.85
C LYS A 149 15.28 -11.54 -50.98
N GLN A 150 16.53 -11.31 -51.14
CA GLN A 150 17.24 -11.34 -52.44
C GLN A 150 18.57 -12.09 -52.19
#